data_127a9598c465cfd10558f439ef87d529
#
_entry.id   127a9598c465cfd10558f439ef87d529
#
_cell.length_a   1.000
_cell.length_b   1.000
_cell.length_c   1.000
_cell.angle_alpha   90.00
_cell.angle_beta   90.00
_cell.angle_gamma   90.00
#
_symmetry.space_group_name_H-M   'P 1'
#
loop_
_entity.id
_entity.type
_entity.pdbx_description
1 polymer ?
#
loop_
_entity_poly.entity_id
_entity_poly.type
_entity_poly.pdbx_seq_one_letter_code
_entity_poly.pdbx_strand_id
1 'polypeptide(L)'
;AAKIATKLHPDISYFAFSDQDDVWLPEKAYKGIYAIKSKTEKRPILYFCHPKIVDAKLQPTGQSWDAANNLTFEEGCLVQTCAGCTMIFNRASLDLYLQGNPENMSLHDSWMYKAVLACNGIVLEDKDKYILYRQHGNNVVGTQNFYSRWKRRYNMFLHGNSYRSKQVGLILDTYHNKMTEET
;
A
#
# COMPACT_ATOMS: atom_id res chain seq x y z
N ALA A 1 -1.45 14.84 -8.10
CA ALA A 1 -0.14 15.01 -7.45
C ALA A 1 0.94 14.20 -8.16
N ALA A 2 0.85 12.84 -8.25
CA ALA A 2 1.92 11.97 -8.79
C ALA A 2 2.36 12.37 -10.23
N LYS A 3 1.42 12.55 -11.17
CA LYS A 3 1.72 13.00 -12.55
C LYS A 3 2.46 14.34 -12.60
N ILE A 4 2.15 15.27 -11.68
CA ILE A 4 2.81 16.57 -11.60
C ILE A 4 4.24 16.39 -11.08
N ALA A 5 4.41 15.60 -10.01
CA ALA A 5 5.73 15.33 -9.44
C ALA A 5 6.71 14.71 -10.44
N THR A 6 6.25 13.73 -11.25
CA THR A 6 7.10 13.13 -12.29
C THR A 6 7.47 14.09 -13.42
N LYS A 7 6.57 15.02 -13.76
CA LYS A 7 6.83 16.02 -14.79
C LYS A 7 7.83 17.09 -14.32
N LEU A 8 7.71 17.53 -13.06
CA LEU A 8 8.60 18.56 -12.48
C LEU A 8 9.99 18.00 -12.11
N HIS A 9 10.05 16.72 -11.75
CA HIS A 9 11.26 16.08 -11.25
C HIS A 9 11.48 14.72 -11.92
N PRO A 10 11.90 14.71 -13.20
CA PRO A 10 12.07 13.46 -13.97
C PRO A 10 13.22 12.59 -13.47
N ASP A 11 14.18 13.16 -12.76
CA ASP A 11 15.38 12.53 -12.20
C ASP A 11 15.14 11.81 -10.86
N ILE A 12 14.00 12.07 -10.18
CA ILE A 12 13.67 11.40 -8.92
C ILE A 12 13.39 9.92 -9.14
N SER A 13 14.05 9.08 -8.35
CA SER A 13 13.97 7.62 -8.43
C SER A 13 13.08 6.96 -7.38
N TYR A 14 12.82 7.63 -6.25
CA TYR A 14 12.07 7.08 -5.11
C TYR A 14 10.92 8.00 -4.73
N PHE A 15 9.80 7.39 -4.37
CA PHE A 15 8.54 8.07 -4.06
C PHE A 15 7.92 7.44 -2.83
N ALA A 16 7.08 8.20 -2.15
CA ALA A 16 6.29 7.73 -1.02
C ALA A 16 4.92 8.41 -1.03
N PHE A 17 3.92 7.74 -0.47
CA PHE A 17 2.70 8.39 -0.07
C PHE A 17 2.86 8.96 1.34
N SER A 18 2.22 10.09 1.61
CA SER A 18 2.25 10.73 2.93
C SER A 18 0.87 11.27 3.25
N ASP A 19 0.36 10.89 4.41
CA ASP A 19 -0.84 11.47 4.98
C ASP A 19 -0.43 12.69 5.83
N GLN A 20 -1.31 13.68 5.91
CA GLN A 20 -1.00 14.99 6.52
C GLN A 20 -0.98 14.97 8.05
N ASP A 21 -1.56 13.94 8.64
CA ASP A 21 -1.77 13.78 10.08
C ASP A 21 -0.82 12.77 10.74
N ASP A 22 -0.03 12.06 9.94
CA ASP A 22 0.96 11.10 10.40
C ASP A 22 2.34 11.72 10.62
N VAL A 23 3.15 11.10 11.48
CA VAL A 23 4.51 11.55 11.76
C VAL A 23 5.51 10.49 11.31
N TRP A 24 6.37 10.84 10.37
CA TRP A 24 7.48 10.00 9.95
C TRP A 24 8.62 10.09 10.96
N LEU A 25 9.14 8.93 11.38
CA LEU A 25 10.39 8.89 12.11
C LEU A 25 11.57 9.10 11.15
N PRO A 26 12.71 9.66 11.62
CA PRO A 26 13.84 10.03 10.76
C PRO A 26 14.35 8.89 9.88
N GLU A 27 14.29 7.65 10.36
CA GLU A 27 14.81 6.47 9.69
C GLU A 27 13.94 6.00 8.53
N LYS A 28 12.66 6.35 8.47
CA LYS A 28 11.69 5.79 7.50
C LYS A 28 12.19 5.90 6.07
N ALA A 29 12.54 7.10 5.63
CA ALA A 29 12.98 7.33 4.25
C ALA A 29 14.30 6.60 3.95
N TYR A 30 15.26 6.67 4.87
CA TYR A 30 16.55 5.99 4.73
C TYR A 30 16.39 4.48 4.61
N LYS A 31 15.65 3.85 5.53
CA LYS A 31 15.44 2.40 5.56
C LYS A 31 14.76 1.89 4.30
N GLY A 32 13.69 2.55 3.86
CA GLY A 32 12.97 2.15 2.66
C GLY A 32 13.80 2.31 1.39
N ILE A 33 14.50 3.44 1.22
CA ILE A 33 15.38 3.65 0.07
C ILE A 33 16.55 2.65 0.08
N TYR A 34 17.15 2.39 1.23
CA TYR A 34 18.23 1.41 1.36
C TYR A 34 17.76 -0.01 0.99
N ALA A 35 16.59 -0.43 1.49
CA ALA A 35 16.01 -1.72 1.16
C ALA A 35 15.73 -1.88 -0.34
N ILE A 36 15.20 -0.84 -0.99
CA ILE A 36 14.98 -0.85 -2.44
C ILE A 36 16.31 -0.90 -3.21
N LYS A 37 17.30 -0.10 -2.81
CA LYS A 37 18.64 -0.07 -3.44
C LYS A 37 19.40 -1.38 -3.32
N SER A 38 19.15 -2.16 -2.27
CA SER A 38 19.79 -3.48 -2.10
C SER A 38 19.37 -4.49 -3.16
N LYS A 39 18.29 -4.21 -3.90
CA LYS A 39 17.83 -5.02 -5.03
C LYS A 39 18.44 -4.48 -6.32
N THR A 40 19.14 -5.34 -7.03
CA THR A 40 19.81 -4.98 -8.31
C THR A 40 18.87 -4.96 -9.50
N GLU A 41 17.65 -5.40 -9.30
CA GLU A 41 16.64 -5.60 -10.34
C GLU A 41 15.97 -4.28 -10.74
N LYS A 42 15.78 -4.08 -12.06
CA LYS A 42 15.11 -2.90 -12.62
C LYS A 42 13.58 -3.03 -12.69
N ARG A 43 12.99 -3.94 -11.89
CA ARG A 43 11.55 -4.16 -11.86
C ARG A 43 10.85 -3.29 -10.80
N PRO A 44 9.52 -3.26 -10.78
CA PRO A 44 8.77 -2.54 -9.74
C PRO A 44 9.13 -3.05 -8.34
N ILE A 45 9.44 -2.14 -7.42
CA ILE A 45 9.74 -2.47 -6.03
C ILE A 45 8.94 -1.55 -5.12
N LEU A 46 8.21 -2.15 -4.20
CA LEU A 46 7.45 -1.51 -3.14
C LEU A 46 7.99 -1.96 -1.79
N TYR A 47 8.45 -1.03 -0.99
CA TYR A 47 8.76 -1.23 0.43
C TYR A 47 7.62 -0.69 1.28
N PHE A 48 7.32 -1.35 2.40
CA PHE A 48 6.47 -0.80 3.44
C PHE A 48 6.97 -1.19 4.83
N CYS A 49 6.78 -0.28 5.80
CA CYS A 49 7.05 -0.54 7.21
C CYS A 49 5.73 -0.71 7.97
N HIS A 50 5.80 -1.20 9.21
CA HIS A 50 4.63 -1.24 10.06
C HIS A 50 4.37 0.12 10.72
N PRO A 51 3.11 0.52 10.93
CA PRO A 51 2.79 1.72 11.67
C PRO A 51 2.81 1.48 13.19
N LYS A 52 3.24 2.47 13.95
CA LYS A 52 2.96 2.59 15.38
C LYS A 52 1.68 3.39 15.56
N ILE A 53 0.64 2.76 16.06
CA ILE A 53 -0.67 3.39 16.21
C ILE A 53 -0.67 4.27 17.44
N VAL A 54 -0.98 5.55 17.24
CA VAL A 54 -0.99 6.57 18.30
C VAL A 54 -2.32 7.33 18.32
N ASP A 55 -2.63 7.95 19.44
CA ASP A 55 -3.77 8.85 19.58
C ASP A 55 -3.47 10.26 19.02
N ALA A 56 -4.42 11.18 19.15
CA ALA A 56 -4.28 12.57 18.71
C ALA A 56 -3.11 13.31 19.38
N LYS A 57 -2.66 12.85 20.55
CA LYS A 57 -1.53 13.40 21.32
C LYS A 57 -0.23 12.64 21.08
N LEU A 58 -0.19 11.75 20.07
CA LEU A 58 0.95 10.89 19.74
C LEU A 58 1.30 9.87 20.84
N GLN A 59 0.37 9.54 21.75
CA GLN A 59 0.58 8.50 22.73
C GLN A 59 0.22 7.13 22.14
N PRO A 60 1.01 6.07 22.40
CA PRO A 60 0.71 4.73 21.92
C PRO A 60 -0.66 4.23 22.42
N THR A 61 -1.47 3.71 21.51
CA THR A 61 -2.80 3.16 21.84
C THR A 61 -2.76 1.70 22.29
N GLY A 62 -1.63 1.02 22.18
CA GLY A 62 -1.50 -0.42 22.42
C GLY A 62 -2.08 -1.30 21.28
N GLN A 63 -2.64 -0.68 20.24
CA GLN A 63 -3.15 -1.41 19.09
C GLN A 63 -1.99 -1.78 18.14
N SER A 64 -2.13 -2.91 17.43
CA SER A 64 -1.19 -3.35 16.42
C SER A 64 -1.85 -3.38 15.04
N TRP A 65 -1.04 -3.22 14.03
CA TRP A 65 -1.41 -3.47 12.64
C TRP A 65 -0.79 -4.80 12.23
N ASP A 66 -1.61 -5.83 12.11
CA ASP A 66 -1.14 -7.13 11.66
C ASP A 66 -1.14 -7.13 10.12
N ALA A 67 0.05 -7.11 9.53
CA ALA A 67 0.22 -7.33 8.10
C ALA A 67 0.29 -8.84 7.81
N ALA A 68 -0.25 -9.24 6.67
CA ALA A 68 -0.03 -10.58 6.15
C ALA A 68 1.31 -10.60 5.40
N ASN A 69 2.12 -11.64 5.60
CA ASN A 69 3.47 -11.76 5.04
C ASN A 69 3.45 -12.36 3.63
N ASN A 70 4.39 -11.93 2.79
CA ASN A 70 4.77 -12.57 1.51
C ASN A 70 3.60 -12.98 0.62
N LEU A 71 2.76 -12.03 0.29
CA LEU A 71 1.57 -12.32 -0.50
C LEU A 71 1.90 -12.51 -1.97
N THR A 72 1.32 -13.55 -2.56
CA THR A 72 1.14 -13.66 -4.00
C THR A 72 0.15 -12.61 -4.49
N PHE A 73 -0.01 -12.47 -5.80
CA PHE A 73 -1.01 -11.56 -6.36
C PHE A 73 -2.42 -11.96 -5.90
N GLU A 74 -2.76 -13.24 -5.94
CA GLU A 74 -4.06 -13.78 -5.53
C GLU A 74 -4.37 -13.47 -4.07
N GLU A 75 -3.40 -13.71 -3.18
CA GLU A 75 -3.53 -13.39 -1.76
C GLU A 75 -3.68 -11.88 -1.54
N GLY A 76 -2.90 -11.07 -2.25
CA GLY A 76 -2.97 -9.61 -2.24
C GLY A 76 -4.32 -9.06 -2.76
N CYS A 77 -5.02 -9.82 -3.60
CA CYS A 77 -6.40 -9.49 -4.00
C CYS A 77 -7.40 -9.65 -2.84
N LEU A 78 -7.13 -10.57 -1.91
CA LEU A 78 -8.00 -10.89 -0.79
C LEU A 78 -7.73 -10.04 0.45
N VAL A 79 -6.46 -9.65 0.66
CA VAL A 79 -6.01 -8.97 1.88
C VAL A 79 -5.28 -7.68 1.52
N GLN A 80 -5.58 -6.59 2.22
CA GLN A 80 -4.76 -5.38 2.18
C GLN A 80 -3.78 -5.41 3.34
N THR A 81 -2.49 -5.34 3.03
CA THR A 81 -1.42 -5.57 4.01
C THR A 81 -0.76 -4.31 4.51
N CYS A 82 -0.74 -3.24 3.72
CA CYS A 82 -0.05 -2.01 4.06
C CYS A 82 -0.92 -0.77 3.77
N ALA A 83 -0.74 0.27 4.57
CA ALA A 83 -1.34 1.57 4.35
C ALA A 83 -0.45 2.44 3.47
N GLY A 84 -1.03 3.35 2.69
CA GLY A 84 -0.31 4.24 1.80
C GLY A 84 0.82 4.99 2.48
N CYS A 85 0.56 5.56 3.65
CA CYS A 85 1.53 6.31 4.44
C CYS A 85 2.76 5.50 4.89
N THR A 86 2.71 4.16 4.83
CA THR A 86 3.85 3.29 5.16
C THR A 86 4.75 2.98 3.97
N MET A 87 4.29 3.29 2.73
CA MET A 87 4.93 2.87 1.49
C MET A 87 6.06 3.79 1.04
N ILE A 88 7.11 3.16 0.50
CA ILE A 88 8.14 3.79 -0.34
C ILE A 88 8.33 2.89 -1.56
N PHE A 89 8.50 3.48 -2.74
CA PHE A 89 8.57 2.71 -3.97
C PHE A 89 9.47 3.37 -5.02
N ASN A 90 9.95 2.58 -5.98
CA ASN A 90 10.82 3.06 -7.04
C ASN A 90 10.03 3.65 -8.22
N ARG A 91 10.75 4.22 -9.18
CA ARG A 91 10.21 4.80 -10.42
C ARG A 91 9.36 3.78 -11.18
N ALA A 92 9.81 2.55 -11.32
CA ALA A 92 9.08 1.52 -12.06
C ALA A 92 7.69 1.24 -11.44
N SER A 93 7.59 1.22 -10.11
CA SER A 93 6.30 1.10 -9.42
C SER A 93 5.40 2.31 -9.65
N LEU A 94 5.97 3.52 -9.64
CA LEU A 94 5.21 4.73 -9.94
C LEU A 94 4.69 4.73 -11.38
N ASP A 95 5.51 4.28 -12.33
CA ASP A 95 5.12 4.21 -13.75
C ASP A 95 3.98 3.20 -13.97
N LEU A 96 3.93 2.09 -13.20
CA LEU A 96 2.76 1.22 -13.17
C LEU A 96 1.54 1.94 -12.59
N TYR A 97 1.69 2.55 -11.42
CA TYR A 97 0.61 3.28 -10.77
C TYR A 97 -0.04 4.33 -11.69
N LEU A 98 0.78 5.05 -12.47
CA LEU A 98 0.32 6.09 -13.39
C LEU A 98 -0.42 5.57 -14.62
N GLN A 99 -0.33 4.28 -14.94
CA GLN A 99 -1.09 3.64 -16.02
C GLN A 99 -2.55 3.39 -15.64
N GLY A 100 -2.83 3.28 -14.34
CA GLY A 100 -4.20 3.14 -13.87
C GLY A 100 -5.01 4.44 -14.03
N ASN A 101 -6.32 4.30 -14.24
CA ASN A 101 -7.23 5.44 -14.25
C ASN A 101 -7.57 5.85 -12.80
N PRO A 102 -7.27 7.10 -12.38
CA PRO A 102 -7.58 7.58 -11.02
C PRO A 102 -9.05 7.45 -10.62
N GLU A 103 -9.98 7.55 -11.56
CA GLU A 103 -11.43 7.40 -11.33
C GLU A 103 -11.80 5.98 -10.89
N ASN A 104 -11.00 4.99 -11.27
CA ASN A 104 -11.18 3.58 -10.94
C ASN A 104 -10.43 3.16 -9.67
N MET A 105 -9.53 4.02 -9.18
CA MET A 105 -8.71 3.76 -7.98
C MET A 105 -9.44 4.26 -6.74
N SER A 106 -10.20 3.43 -6.08
CA SER A 106 -10.88 3.86 -4.85
C SER A 106 -9.96 3.94 -3.63
N LEU A 107 -8.89 3.13 -3.57
CA LEU A 107 -7.82 3.22 -2.58
C LEU A 107 -6.47 3.15 -3.31
N HIS A 108 -5.75 4.25 -3.29
CA HIS A 108 -4.48 4.40 -4.02
C HIS A 108 -3.40 3.41 -3.57
N ASP A 109 -3.36 3.10 -2.29
CA ASP A 109 -2.44 2.13 -1.68
C ASP A 109 -2.76 0.69 -2.10
N SER A 110 -4.02 0.32 -2.05
CA SER A 110 -4.49 -1.00 -2.51
C SER A 110 -4.22 -1.20 -4.00
N TRP A 111 -4.39 -0.16 -4.81
CA TRP A 111 -4.04 -0.20 -6.23
C TRP A 111 -2.55 -0.39 -6.47
N MET A 112 -1.71 0.45 -5.82
CA MET A 112 -0.25 0.36 -5.93
C MET A 112 0.26 -1.03 -5.57
N TYR A 113 -0.19 -1.56 -4.44
CA TYR A 113 0.21 -2.88 -3.95
C TYR A 113 -0.11 -4.00 -4.94
N LYS A 114 -1.35 -4.04 -5.43
CA LYS A 114 -1.80 -5.05 -6.41
C LYS A 114 -1.13 -4.89 -7.77
N ALA A 115 -0.93 -3.67 -8.24
CA ALA A 115 -0.24 -3.42 -9.51
C ALA A 115 1.21 -3.92 -9.48
N VAL A 116 1.92 -3.72 -8.36
CA VAL A 116 3.28 -4.23 -8.18
C VAL A 116 3.29 -5.76 -8.19
N LEU A 117 2.39 -6.42 -7.46
CA LEU A 117 2.29 -7.88 -7.45
C LEU A 117 1.89 -8.43 -8.83
N ALA A 118 0.88 -7.86 -9.48
CA ALA A 118 0.41 -8.28 -10.80
C ALA A 118 1.50 -8.23 -11.89
N CYS A 119 2.43 -7.31 -11.76
CA CYS A 119 3.54 -7.13 -12.72
C CYS A 119 4.85 -7.78 -12.25
N ASN A 120 4.78 -8.83 -11.47
CA ASN A 120 5.95 -9.56 -10.93
C ASN A 120 6.97 -8.63 -10.25
N GLY A 121 6.46 -7.61 -9.55
CA GLY A 121 7.28 -6.70 -8.75
C GLY A 121 7.69 -7.33 -7.42
N ILE A 122 8.60 -6.65 -6.73
CA ILE A 122 9.08 -7.05 -5.40
C ILE A 122 8.36 -6.24 -4.34
N VAL A 123 7.77 -6.91 -3.36
CA VAL A 123 7.25 -6.28 -2.16
C VAL A 123 8.17 -6.61 -0.99
N LEU A 124 8.66 -5.58 -0.31
CA LEU A 124 9.58 -5.66 0.82
C LEU A 124 8.85 -5.21 2.09
N GLU A 125 8.59 -6.15 2.97
CA GLU A 125 8.03 -5.87 4.30
C GLU A 125 9.15 -5.59 5.29
N ASP A 126 9.04 -4.49 6.05
CA ASP A 126 9.85 -4.19 7.21
C ASP A 126 8.94 -4.17 8.46
N LYS A 127 9.20 -5.05 9.41
CA LYS A 127 8.40 -5.19 10.64
C LYS A 127 8.63 -4.07 11.65
N ASP A 128 9.68 -3.28 11.43
CA ASP A 128 9.96 -2.12 12.26
C ASP A 128 8.95 -0.99 12.00
N LYS A 129 8.79 -0.12 12.99
CA LYS A 129 7.75 0.91 13.03
C LYS A 129 8.37 2.29 12.89
N TYR A 130 8.41 2.79 11.65
CA TYR A 130 9.02 4.10 11.34
C TYR A 130 7.99 5.21 11.06
N ILE A 131 6.72 4.97 11.37
CA ILE A 131 5.66 5.97 11.24
C ILE A 131 4.72 5.92 12.45
N LEU A 132 4.40 7.08 13.01
CA LEU A 132 3.35 7.22 14.00
C LEU A 132 2.05 7.48 13.26
N TYR A 133 1.22 6.43 13.18
CA TYR A 133 -0.09 6.49 12.53
C TYR A 133 -1.12 7.05 13.51
N ARG A 134 -1.58 8.25 13.25
CA ARG A 134 -2.50 8.95 14.15
C ARG A 134 -3.93 8.47 13.96
N GLN A 135 -4.53 7.98 15.03
CA GLN A 135 -5.94 7.63 15.06
C GLN A 135 -6.79 8.76 15.65
N HIS A 136 -7.78 9.18 14.88
CA HIS A 136 -8.86 10.06 15.29
C HIS A 136 -10.18 9.60 14.69
N GLY A 137 -11.32 10.14 15.18
CA GLY A 137 -12.64 9.67 14.77
C GLY A 137 -12.97 9.80 13.28
N ASN A 138 -12.18 10.55 12.52
CA ASN A 138 -12.37 10.81 11.09
C ASN A 138 -11.44 10.00 10.17
N ASN A 139 -10.68 9.03 10.69
CA ASN A 139 -9.84 8.19 9.82
C ASN A 139 -10.71 7.38 8.84
N VAL A 140 -10.35 7.41 7.55
CA VAL A 140 -11.01 6.62 6.49
C VAL A 140 -10.87 5.12 6.77
N VAL A 141 -9.69 4.71 7.26
CA VAL A 141 -9.38 3.35 7.70
C VAL A 141 -8.85 3.42 9.12
N GLY A 142 -9.70 3.08 10.10
CA GLY A 142 -9.32 3.02 11.51
C GLY A 142 -9.12 1.58 11.99
N THR A 143 -8.43 1.40 13.12
CA THR A 143 -8.41 0.11 13.83
C THR A 143 -9.81 -0.18 14.34
N GLN A 144 -10.45 -1.17 13.74
CA GLN A 144 -11.82 -1.53 14.08
C GLN A 144 -11.83 -2.49 15.29
N ASN A 145 -12.79 -2.27 16.20
CA ASN A 145 -13.08 -3.21 17.29
C ASN A 145 -13.40 -4.60 16.72
N PHE A 146 -13.15 -5.65 17.50
CA PHE A 146 -13.42 -7.05 17.13
C PHE A 146 -14.83 -7.24 16.56
N TYR A 147 -15.85 -6.62 17.16
CA TYR A 147 -17.24 -6.70 16.69
C TYR A 147 -17.46 -6.07 15.31
N SER A 148 -16.85 -4.93 15.02
CA SER A 148 -16.96 -4.28 13.71
C SER A 148 -16.21 -5.06 12.60
N ARG A 149 -15.09 -5.71 12.94
CA ARG A 149 -14.38 -6.65 12.05
C ARG A 149 -15.25 -7.87 11.71
N TRP A 150 -15.93 -8.44 12.70
CA TRP A 150 -16.86 -9.56 12.52
C TRP A 150 -18.08 -9.17 11.68
N LYS A 151 -18.72 -8.05 11.99
CA LYS A 151 -19.85 -7.51 11.23
C LYS A 151 -19.48 -7.26 9.76
N ARG A 152 -18.28 -6.71 9.51
CA ARG A 152 -17.79 -6.50 8.15
C ARG A 152 -17.53 -7.83 7.42
N ARG A 153 -16.96 -8.84 8.09
CA ARG A 153 -16.76 -10.18 7.51
C ARG A 153 -18.09 -10.85 7.18
N TYR A 154 -19.05 -10.76 8.08
CA TYR A 154 -20.39 -11.29 7.89
C TYR A 154 -21.10 -10.62 6.71
N ASN A 155 -21.07 -9.31 6.62
CA ASN A 155 -21.64 -8.58 5.49
C ASN A 155 -20.92 -8.91 4.15
N MET A 156 -19.62 -9.09 4.16
CA MET A 156 -18.86 -9.55 2.99
C MET A 156 -19.30 -10.96 2.55
N PHE A 157 -19.57 -11.84 3.49
CA PHE A 157 -20.04 -13.20 3.21
C PHE A 157 -21.44 -13.19 2.59
N LEU A 158 -22.35 -12.38 3.13
CA LEU A 158 -23.74 -12.32 2.67
C LEU A 158 -23.94 -11.58 1.34
N HIS A 159 -23.19 -10.51 1.12
CA HIS A 159 -23.41 -9.58 -0.02
C HIS A 159 -22.30 -9.62 -1.06
N GLY A 160 -21.28 -10.45 -0.86
CA GLY A 160 -20.08 -10.46 -1.68
C GLY A 160 -19.24 -9.17 -1.51
N ASN A 161 -18.08 -9.14 -2.10
CA ASN A 161 -17.26 -7.94 -2.14
C ASN A 161 -17.14 -7.43 -3.59
N SER A 162 -18.26 -6.96 -4.12
CA SER A 162 -18.33 -6.42 -5.49
C SER A 162 -17.26 -5.37 -5.77
N TYR A 163 -16.90 -4.60 -4.74
CA TYR A 163 -15.85 -3.61 -4.81
C TYR A 163 -14.45 -4.21 -5.06
N ARG A 164 -14.06 -5.24 -4.30
CA ARG A 164 -12.76 -5.92 -4.50
C ARG A 164 -12.70 -6.63 -5.83
N SER A 165 -13.75 -7.35 -6.20
CA SER A 165 -13.84 -8.03 -7.49
C SER A 165 -13.74 -7.04 -8.64
N LYS A 166 -14.40 -5.89 -8.55
CA LYS A 166 -14.29 -4.82 -9.55
C LYS A 166 -12.86 -4.27 -9.63
N GLN A 167 -12.22 -4.02 -8.48
CA GLN A 167 -10.84 -3.53 -8.46
C GLN A 167 -9.86 -4.55 -9.05
N VAL A 168 -10.03 -5.84 -8.75
CA VAL A 168 -9.21 -6.92 -9.33
C VAL A 168 -9.42 -6.99 -10.84
N GLY A 169 -10.66 -6.95 -11.33
CA GLY A 169 -10.94 -6.91 -12.76
C GLY A 169 -10.24 -5.74 -13.46
N LEU A 170 -10.30 -4.53 -12.88
CA LEU A 170 -9.62 -3.36 -13.41
C LEU A 170 -8.08 -3.49 -13.41
N ILE A 171 -7.50 -4.15 -12.41
CA ILE A 171 -6.06 -4.47 -12.38
C ILE A 171 -5.71 -5.43 -13.52
N LEU A 172 -6.47 -6.51 -13.68
CA LEU A 172 -6.26 -7.48 -14.77
C LEU A 172 -6.36 -6.79 -16.14
N ASP A 173 -7.42 -6.01 -16.38
CA ASP A 173 -7.60 -5.27 -17.64
C ASP A 173 -6.45 -4.29 -17.91
N THR A 174 -5.93 -3.62 -16.87
CA THR A 174 -4.87 -2.62 -17.02
C THR A 174 -3.51 -3.24 -17.27
N TYR A 175 -3.21 -4.38 -16.66
CA TYR A 175 -1.86 -4.94 -16.62
C TYR A 175 -1.71 -6.31 -17.28
N HIS A 176 -2.76 -6.89 -17.92
CA HIS A 176 -2.74 -8.24 -18.51
C HIS A 176 -1.50 -8.49 -19.40
N ASN A 177 -1.06 -7.48 -20.18
CA ASN A 177 0.12 -7.60 -21.05
C ASN A 177 1.47 -7.60 -20.28
N LYS A 178 1.46 -7.39 -18.97
CA LYS A 178 2.64 -7.33 -18.10
C LYS A 178 2.66 -8.42 -17.05
N MET A 179 1.57 -9.17 -16.93
CA MET A 179 1.47 -10.32 -16.06
C MET A 179 2.26 -11.49 -16.66
N THR A 180 2.87 -12.30 -15.82
CA THR A 180 3.56 -13.52 -16.23
C THR A 180 2.64 -14.72 -15.99
N GLU A 181 2.99 -15.89 -16.57
CA GLU A 181 2.24 -17.14 -16.33
C GLU A 181 2.23 -17.56 -14.84
N GLU A 182 3.13 -16.99 -14.03
CA GLU A 182 3.22 -17.24 -12.58
C GLU A 182 2.36 -16.25 -11.76
N THR A 183 1.67 -15.31 -12.41
CA THR A 183 0.81 -14.28 -11.81
C THR A 183 -0.63 -14.50 -12.22
#